data_fc7b78ad39864f4afd85871c19cce9c1
#
_entry.id   fc7b78ad39864f4afd85871c19cce9c1
#
_cell.length_a   1.000
_cell.length_b   1.000
_cell.length_c   1.000
_cell.angle_alpha   90.00
_cell.angle_beta   90.00
_cell.angle_gamma   90.00
#
_symmetry.space_group_name_H-M   'P 1'
#
loop_
_entity.id
_entity.type
_entity.pdbx_description
1 polymer ?
#
loop_
_entity_poly.entity_id
_entity_poly.type
_entity_poly.pdbx_seq_one_letter_code
_entity_poly.pdbx_strand_id
1 'polypeptide(L)'
;MIKGLLLDFYGTVVEDDDTIMQAIADQVAADAATSVSRGHVMDAWTREYEAVAAGPQFRTLRHCAMRSLATVMAEVGCAGDPATLCAAQFRYWQSPPMRPGTREFLSQVTVPICVVSDVDRADLDTAMAHHGLAFAAVVTSEDVRAYKPDRAMFARALAALDLGADEVLHVGDSMSADVYGAHASGIPAVWINHRGQALPSGTPVAAEITDLTGLIELIA
;
A
#
# COMPACT_ATOMS: atom_id res chain seq x y z
N MET A 1 -11.82 -13.62 -20.02
CA MET A 1 -12.84 -12.70 -19.44
C MET A 1 -12.51 -12.53 -17.97
N ILE A 2 -12.39 -11.32 -17.50
CA ILE A 2 -12.09 -11.04 -16.09
C ILE A 2 -13.30 -11.36 -15.23
N LYS A 3 -13.06 -12.16 -14.19
CA LYS A 3 -14.10 -12.65 -13.26
C LYS A 3 -13.96 -12.10 -11.84
N GLY A 4 -12.85 -11.42 -11.54
CA GLY A 4 -12.60 -10.81 -10.25
C GLY A 4 -11.49 -9.76 -10.29
N LEU A 5 -11.39 -8.96 -9.24
CA LEU A 5 -10.35 -7.95 -9.08
C LEU A 5 -9.57 -8.19 -7.78
N LEU A 6 -8.26 -8.02 -7.83
CA LEU A 6 -7.40 -7.87 -6.68
C LEU A 6 -7.05 -6.39 -6.58
N LEU A 7 -7.52 -5.71 -5.54
CA LEU A 7 -7.29 -4.28 -5.34
C LEU A 7 -6.33 -4.05 -4.18
N ASP A 8 -5.28 -3.29 -4.43
CA ASP A 8 -4.59 -2.61 -3.34
C ASP A 8 -5.52 -1.61 -2.65
N PHE A 9 -5.17 -1.14 -1.44
CA PHE A 9 -6.05 -0.28 -0.65
C PHE A 9 -5.51 1.14 -0.49
N TYR A 10 -4.33 1.32 0.13
CA TYR A 10 -3.73 2.64 0.35
C TYR A 10 -2.98 3.11 -0.88
N GLY A 11 -3.30 4.32 -1.38
CA GLY A 11 -2.84 4.82 -2.68
C GLY A 11 -3.76 4.43 -3.84
N THR A 12 -4.69 3.49 -3.61
CA THR A 12 -5.59 2.92 -4.62
C THR A 12 -7.06 3.22 -4.32
N VAL A 13 -7.62 2.67 -3.26
CA VAL A 13 -9.01 2.89 -2.78
C VAL A 13 -9.09 4.15 -1.95
N VAL A 14 -8.11 4.35 -1.08
CA VAL A 14 -7.95 5.51 -0.21
C VAL A 14 -6.61 6.19 -0.47
N GLU A 15 -6.45 7.44 0.00
CA GLU A 15 -5.19 8.15 -0.12
C GLU A 15 -4.07 7.46 0.68
N ASP A 16 -2.83 7.62 0.21
CA ASP A 16 -1.62 7.22 0.94
C ASP A 16 -1.32 8.18 2.10
N ASP A 17 -0.32 7.83 2.92
CA ASP A 17 0.08 8.60 4.10
C ASP A 17 1.31 9.50 3.87
N ASP A 18 1.72 9.73 2.62
CA ASP A 18 2.91 10.52 2.25
C ASP A 18 2.99 11.85 2.98
N THR A 19 1.87 12.59 3.08
CA THR A 19 1.83 13.88 3.76
C THR A 19 2.13 13.76 5.26
N ILE A 20 1.64 12.69 5.89
CA ILE A 20 1.88 12.42 7.31
C ILE A 20 3.34 12.02 7.52
N MET A 21 3.88 11.16 6.66
CA MET A 21 5.29 10.77 6.72
C MET A 21 6.21 11.98 6.55
N GLN A 22 5.91 12.88 5.61
CA GLN A 22 6.65 14.13 5.42
C GLN A 22 6.62 15.02 6.67
N ALA A 23 5.47 15.14 7.34
CA ALA A 23 5.35 15.92 8.56
C ALA A 23 6.16 15.31 9.72
N ILE A 24 6.18 13.98 9.85
CA ILE A 24 7.03 13.28 10.82
C ILE A 24 8.51 13.51 10.50
N ALA A 25 8.91 13.42 9.23
CA ALA A 25 10.29 13.66 8.82
C ALA A 25 10.74 15.12 9.04
N ASP A 26 9.84 16.08 8.82
CA ASP A 26 10.11 17.50 9.16
C ASP A 26 10.35 17.67 10.66
N GLN A 27 9.55 17.00 11.52
CA GLN A 27 9.73 17.05 12.96
C GLN A 27 11.05 16.42 13.39
N VAL A 28 11.40 15.24 12.84
CA VAL A 28 12.68 14.58 13.12
C VAL A 28 13.87 15.44 12.68
N ALA A 29 13.77 16.08 11.52
CA ALA A 29 14.81 16.97 11.01
C ALA A 29 14.98 18.22 11.87
N ALA A 30 13.88 18.78 12.38
CA ALA A 30 13.90 19.96 13.27
C ALA A 30 14.51 19.65 14.64
N ASP A 31 14.29 18.45 15.16
CA ASP A 31 14.73 18.02 16.49
C ASP A 31 16.11 17.28 16.44
N ALA A 32 16.71 17.13 15.28
CA ALA A 32 17.98 16.45 15.09
C ALA A 32 19.14 17.24 15.71
N ALA A 33 20.10 16.52 16.33
CA ALA A 33 21.32 17.13 16.89
C ALA A 33 22.26 17.72 15.81
N THR A 34 22.10 17.26 14.56
CA THR A 34 22.86 17.75 13.40
C THR A 34 21.90 18.29 12.35
N SER A 35 22.35 19.28 11.55
CA SER A 35 21.52 19.81 10.47
C SER A 35 21.31 18.76 9.39
N VAL A 36 20.08 18.26 9.27
CA VAL A 36 19.65 17.30 8.25
C VAL A 36 18.40 17.82 7.53
N SER A 37 18.21 17.44 6.27
CA SER A 37 17.01 17.81 5.52
C SER A 37 15.91 16.77 5.72
N ARG A 38 14.62 17.17 5.51
CA ARG A 38 13.51 16.24 5.41
C ARG A 38 13.79 15.10 4.41
N GLY A 39 14.31 15.44 3.23
CA GLY A 39 14.65 14.44 2.20
C GLY A 39 15.60 13.38 2.72
N HIS A 40 16.66 13.77 3.43
CA HIS A 40 17.58 12.83 4.05
C HIS A 40 16.88 11.90 5.05
N VAL A 41 16.01 12.44 5.90
CA VAL A 41 15.23 11.64 6.87
C VAL A 41 14.30 10.67 6.15
N MET A 42 13.58 11.13 5.10
CA MET A 42 12.67 10.28 4.31
C MET A 42 13.42 9.14 3.62
N ASP A 43 14.54 9.43 2.96
CA ASP A 43 15.36 8.42 2.26
C ASP A 43 15.93 7.39 3.25
N ALA A 44 16.41 7.86 4.40
CA ALA A 44 16.89 6.98 5.46
C ALA A 44 15.75 6.11 6.04
N TRP A 45 14.59 6.70 6.29
CA TRP A 45 13.43 5.99 6.84
C TRP A 45 12.92 4.92 5.89
N THR A 46 12.79 5.24 4.59
CA THR A 46 12.41 4.27 3.56
C THR A 46 13.39 3.09 3.52
N ARG A 47 14.68 3.36 3.46
CA ARG A 47 15.72 2.32 3.45
C ARG A 47 15.66 1.42 4.69
N GLU A 48 15.51 2.01 5.88
CA GLU A 48 15.42 1.24 7.13
C GLU A 48 14.11 0.45 7.22
N TYR A 49 13.00 1.02 6.73
CA TYR A 49 11.73 0.31 6.63
C TYR A 49 11.85 -0.93 5.75
N GLU A 50 12.40 -0.79 4.55
CA GLU A 50 12.63 -1.90 3.63
C GLU A 50 13.51 -3.00 4.25
N ALA A 51 14.57 -2.59 4.97
CA ALA A 51 15.45 -3.53 5.67
C ALA A 51 14.73 -4.31 6.78
N VAL A 52 13.86 -3.65 7.56
CA VAL A 52 13.06 -4.30 8.60
C VAL A 52 11.99 -5.22 7.99
N ALA A 53 11.32 -4.77 6.94
CA ALA A 53 10.27 -5.54 6.25
C ALA A 53 10.83 -6.80 5.55
N ALA A 54 12.01 -6.69 4.95
CA ALA A 54 12.72 -7.79 4.29
C ALA A 54 13.45 -8.74 5.27
N GLY A 55 13.38 -8.47 6.57
CA GLY A 55 14.05 -9.30 7.58
C GLY A 55 13.54 -10.75 7.61
N PRO A 56 14.30 -11.68 8.25
CA PRO A 56 14.00 -13.10 8.22
C PRO A 56 12.72 -13.49 8.98
N GLN A 57 12.18 -12.57 9.76
CA GLN A 57 10.93 -12.77 10.51
C GLN A 57 9.97 -11.65 10.12
N PHE A 58 8.77 -12.02 9.70
CA PHE A 58 7.70 -11.07 9.47
C PHE A 58 7.46 -10.18 10.71
N ARG A 59 7.29 -8.90 10.45
CA ARG A 59 6.89 -7.87 11.42
C ARG A 59 5.65 -7.16 10.88
N THR A 60 4.77 -6.69 11.75
CA THR A 60 3.61 -5.89 11.36
C THR A 60 4.04 -4.51 10.81
N LEU A 61 3.19 -3.88 10.03
CA LEU A 61 3.47 -2.56 9.45
C LEU A 61 3.79 -1.52 10.54
N ARG A 62 3.01 -1.50 11.61
CA ARG A 62 3.26 -0.62 12.78
C ARG A 62 4.63 -0.87 13.40
N HIS A 63 5.04 -2.13 13.52
CA HIS A 63 6.36 -2.46 14.03
C HIS A 63 7.46 -1.97 13.09
N CYS A 64 7.30 -2.17 11.78
CA CYS A 64 8.26 -1.71 10.77
C CYS A 64 8.42 -0.19 10.81
N ALA A 65 7.30 0.56 10.82
CA ALA A 65 7.31 2.02 10.88
C ALA A 65 8.03 2.55 12.13
N MET A 66 7.67 2.06 13.32
CA MET A 66 8.31 2.49 14.58
C MET A 66 9.79 2.11 14.64
N ARG A 67 10.12 0.89 14.24
CA ARG A 67 11.51 0.39 14.34
C ARG A 67 12.44 1.13 13.39
N SER A 68 12.03 1.35 12.15
CA SER A 68 12.81 2.09 11.17
C SER A 68 12.96 3.55 11.56
N LEU A 69 11.88 4.20 12.02
CA LEU A 69 11.96 5.58 12.52
C LEU A 69 12.90 5.71 13.73
N ALA A 70 12.86 4.76 14.67
CA ALA A 70 13.76 4.73 15.82
C ALA A 70 15.25 4.68 15.40
N THR A 71 15.56 3.90 14.37
CA THR A 71 16.92 3.81 13.82
C THR A 71 17.36 5.16 13.25
N VAL A 72 16.53 5.79 12.42
CA VAL A 72 16.83 7.10 11.81
C VAL A 72 16.96 8.19 12.88
N MET A 73 16.05 8.24 13.86
CA MET A 73 16.15 9.19 14.97
C MET A 73 17.47 9.06 15.72
N ALA A 74 17.92 7.82 15.97
CA ALA A 74 19.21 7.58 16.63
C ALA A 74 20.39 8.04 15.77
N GLU A 75 20.36 7.82 14.45
CA GLU A 75 21.39 8.26 13.50
C GLU A 75 21.54 9.78 13.47
N VAL A 76 20.43 10.53 13.48
CA VAL A 76 20.45 11.99 13.42
C VAL A 76 20.52 12.67 14.79
N GLY A 77 20.52 11.89 15.87
CA GLY A 77 20.53 12.40 17.25
C GLY A 77 19.23 13.12 17.64
N CYS A 78 18.09 12.72 17.06
CA CYS A 78 16.78 13.21 17.44
C CYS A 78 16.31 12.48 18.70
N ALA A 79 16.03 13.22 19.76
CA ALA A 79 15.46 12.68 21.01
C ALA A 79 13.93 12.52 20.87
N GLY A 80 13.39 11.55 21.58
CA GLY A 80 11.93 11.35 21.63
C GLY A 80 11.54 9.89 21.49
N ASP A 81 10.21 9.67 21.48
CA ASP A 81 9.63 8.34 21.34
C ASP A 81 9.05 8.15 19.93
N PRO A 82 9.58 7.19 19.15
CA PRO A 82 9.08 6.88 17.81
C PRO A 82 7.59 6.55 17.80
N ALA A 83 7.06 5.90 18.85
CA ALA A 83 5.64 5.58 18.92
C ALA A 83 4.76 6.84 19.01
N THR A 84 5.22 7.86 19.71
CA THR A 84 4.54 9.16 19.78
C THR A 84 4.52 9.85 18.42
N LEU A 85 5.62 9.84 17.67
CA LEU A 85 5.70 10.41 16.32
C LEU A 85 4.83 9.65 15.33
N CYS A 86 4.87 8.31 15.34
CA CYS A 86 4.04 7.49 14.47
C CYS A 86 2.55 7.49 14.83
N ALA A 87 2.15 8.01 15.99
CA ALA A 87 0.75 7.98 16.40
C ALA A 87 -0.20 8.70 15.42
N ALA A 88 0.26 9.76 14.75
CA ALA A 88 -0.51 10.44 13.72
C ALA A 88 -0.71 9.57 12.47
N GLN A 89 0.34 8.87 12.04
CA GLN A 89 0.32 7.93 10.93
C GLN A 89 -0.64 6.76 11.20
N PHE A 90 -0.59 6.18 12.41
CA PHE A 90 -1.48 5.08 12.79
C PHE A 90 -2.96 5.49 12.83
N ARG A 91 -3.26 6.71 13.28
CA ARG A 91 -4.62 7.24 13.19
C ARG A 91 -5.06 7.47 11.75
N TYR A 92 -4.14 7.95 10.90
CA TYR A 92 -4.41 8.13 9.48
C TYR A 92 -4.76 6.81 8.79
N TRP A 93 -4.00 5.72 9.04
CA TRP A 93 -4.32 4.41 8.46
C TRP A 93 -5.72 3.91 8.81
N GLN A 94 -6.28 4.33 9.92
CA GLN A 94 -7.63 3.93 10.36
C GLN A 94 -8.76 4.77 9.75
N SER A 95 -8.47 5.95 9.23
CA SER A 95 -9.46 6.85 8.65
C SER A 95 -8.88 7.72 7.52
N PRO A 96 -8.20 7.10 6.52
CA PRO A 96 -7.64 7.83 5.40
C PRO A 96 -8.76 8.41 4.51
N PRO A 97 -8.58 9.56 3.83
CA PRO A 97 -9.54 10.03 2.85
C PRO A 97 -9.74 9.03 1.72
N MET A 98 -10.96 8.90 1.23
CA MET A 98 -11.24 8.10 0.03
C MET A 98 -10.74 8.82 -1.22
N ARG A 99 -10.12 8.09 -2.15
CA ARG A 99 -9.66 8.66 -3.41
C ARG A 99 -10.84 9.05 -4.32
N PRO A 100 -10.67 10.08 -5.16
CA PRO A 100 -11.63 10.42 -6.20
C PRO A 100 -11.97 9.21 -7.08
N GLY A 101 -13.21 9.11 -7.52
CA GLY A 101 -13.67 8.03 -8.40
C GLY A 101 -13.96 6.69 -7.70
N THR A 102 -13.44 6.45 -6.49
CA THR A 102 -13.61 5.16 -5.79
C THR A 102 -15.08 4.79 -5.55
N ARG A 103 -15.90 5.72 -5.04
CA ARG A 103 -17.34 5.43 -4.80
C ARG A 103 -18.09 5.18 -6.09
N GLU A 104 -17.77 5.91 -7.13
CA GLU A 104 -18.38 5.74 -8.45
C GLU A 104 -18.04 4.35 -9.00
N PHE A 105 -16.77 3.96 -9.02
CA PHE A 105 -16.33 2.63 -9.43
C PHE A 105 -17.01 1.53 -8.62
N LEU A 106 -16.98 1.60 -7.29
CA LEU A 106 -17.59 0.58 -6.42
C LEU A 106 -19.10 0.43 -6.59
N SER A 107 -19.79 1.49 -7.05
CA SER A 107 -21.23 1.42 -7.35
C SER A 107 -21.57 0.73 -8.67
N GLN A 108 -20.60 0.57 -9.57
CA GLN A 108 -20.79 0.03 -10.92
C GLN A 108 -20.12 -1.35 -11.11
N VAL A 109 -19.11 -1.68 -10.31
CA VAL A 109 -18.41 -2.97 -10.42
C VAL A 109 -19.33 -4.13 -10.05
N THR A 110 -19.33 -5.16 -10.89
CA THR A 110 -20.19 -6.34 -10.73
C THR A 110 -19.43 -7.62 -10.38
N VAL A 111 -18.12 -7.62 -10.58
CA VAL A 111 -17.25 -8.75 -10.24
C VAL A 111 -16.79 -8.69 -8.78
N PRO A 112 -16.54 -9.83 -8.12
CA PRO A 112 -16.03 -9.85 -6.76
C PRO A 112 -14.65 -9.19 -6.67
N ILE A 113 -14.42 -8.48 -5.56
CA ILE A 113 -13.16 -7.81 -5.26
C ILE A 113 -12.53 -8.48 -4.03
N CYS A 114 -11.25 -8.82 -4.12
CA CYS A 114 -10.38 -9.10 -2.98
C CYS A 114 -9.43 -7.93 -2.76
N VAL A 115 -9.46 -7.32 -1.58
CA VAL A 115 -8.43 -6.35 -1.19
C VAL A 115 -7.14 -7.10 -0.85
N VAL A 116 -6.00 -6.61 -1.37
CA VAL A 116 -4.65 -7.16 -1.11
C VAL A 116 -3.73 -6.02 -0.68
N SER A 117 -3.54 -5.86 0.62
CA SER A 117 -2.89 -4.67 1.17
C SER A 117 -1.75 -5.00 2.14
N ASP A 118 -0.68 -4.22 2.07
CA ASP A 118 0.46 -4.29 2.96
C ASP A 118 0.19 -3.49 4.24
N VAL A 119 -0.67 -4.03 5.11
CA VAL A 119 -1.15 -3.36 6.31
C VAL A 119 -1.48 -4.36 7.42
N ASP A 120 -1.53 -3.88 8.67
CA ASP A 120 -2.01 -4.67 9.80
C ASP A 120 -3.54 -4.82 9.71
N ARG A 121 -4.07 -5.99 9.97
CA ARG A 121 -5.47 -6.35 9.77
C ARG A 121 -6.44 -5.41 10.48
N ALA A 122 -6.15 -5.06 11.72
CA ALA A 122 -7.02 -4.19 12.52
C ALA A 122 -7.14 -2.76 11.97
N ASP A 123 -6.06 -2.23 11.33
CA ASP A 123 -6.07 -0.90 10.72
C ASP A 123 -6.92 -0.89 9.46
N LEU A 124 -6.78 -1.92 8.61
CA LEU A 124 -7.59 -2.04 7.40
C LEU A 124 -9.08 -2.25 7.73
N ASP A 125 -9.41 -3.11 8.69
CA ASP A 125 -10.79 -3.34 9.10
C ASP A 125 -11.43 -2.04 9.63
N THR A 126 -10.66 -1.23 10.38
CA THR A 126 -11.10 0.09 10.87
C THR A 126 -11.31 1.08 9.72
N ALA A 127 -10.39 1.16 8.76
CA ALA A 127 -10.51 2.03 7.58
C ALA A 127 -11.72 1.64 6.70
N MET A 128 -11.91 0.35 6.48
CA MET A 128 -13.09 -0.16 5.74
C MET A 128 -14.39 0.20 6.45
N ALA A 129 -14.45 -0.01 7.77
CA ALA A 129 -15.62 0.34 8.58
C ALA A 129 -15.90 1.85 8.56
N HIS A 130 -14.84 2.70 8.64
CA HIS A 130 -14.95 4.16 8.56
C HIS A 130 -15.65 4.61 7.27
N HIS A 131 -15.38 3.94 6.15
CA HIS A 131 -15.98 4.27 4.85
C HIS A 131 -17.25 3.47 4.51
N GLY A 132 -17.66 2.52 5.35
CA GLY A 132 -18.78 1.61 5.09
C GLY A 132 -18.49 0.68 3.90
N LEU A 133 -17.24 0.26 3.72
CA LEU A 133 -16.81 -0.63 2.63
C LEU A 133 -16.89 -2.10 3.07
N ALA A 134 -17.32 -2.95 2.13
CA ALA A 134 -17.27 -4.40 2.26
C ALA A 134 -16.84 -5.01 0.93
N PHE A 135 -15.93 -5.97 0.98
CA PHE A 135 -15.39 -6.67 -0.18
C PHE A 135 -15.64 -8.18 -0.06
N ALA A 136 -15.58 -8.89 -1.17
CA ALA A 136 -15.78 -10.35 -1.19
C ALA A 136 -14.71 -11.08 -0.37
N ALA A 137 -13.47 -10.56 -0.39
CA ALA A 137 -12.37 -11.06 0.43
C ALA A 137 -11.38 -9.94 0.78
N VAL A 138 -10.59 -10.17 1.81
CA VAL A 138 -9.53 -9.26 2.27
C VAL A 138 -8.32 -10.09 2.66
N VAL A 139 -7.16 -9.71 2.14
CA VAL A 139 -5.86 -10.31 2.41
C VAL A 139 -4.90 -9.21 2.83
N THR A 140 -4.34 -9.31 4.02
CA THR A 140 -3.33 -8.37 4.51
C THR A 140 -1.96 -9.03 4.60
N SER A 141 -0.90 -8.21 4.62
CA SER A 141 0.46 -8.69 4.90
C SER A 141 0.54 -9.43 6.24
N GLU A 142 -0.23 -9.00 7.25
CA GLU A 142 -0.29 -9.67 8.55
C GLU A 142 -0.90 -11.07 8.46
N ASP A 143 -1.99 -11.26 7.69
CA ASP A 143 -2.64 -12.56 7.49
C ASP A 143 -1.72 -13.58 6.83
N VAL A 144 -0.94 -13.12 5.84
CA VAL A 144 -0.03 -13.97 5.06
C VAL A 144 1.36 -14.08 5.70
N ARG A 145 1.73 -13.12 6.54
CA ARG A 145 3.07 -12.92 7.11
C ARG A 145 4.13 -12.67 6.04
N ALA A 146 3.74 -11.91 5.01
CA ALA A 146 4.57 -11.49 3.89
C ALA A 146 4.04 -10.16 3.35
N TYR A 147 4.92 -9.35 2.77
CA TYR A 147 4.58 -8.11 2.07
C TYR A 147 4.60 -8.34 0.55
N LYS A 148 3.78 -7.60 -0.21
CA LYS A 148 3.98 -7.50 -1.65
C LYS A 148 5.42 -7.00 -1.93
N PRO A 149 6.10 -7.48 -2.93
CA PRO A 149 5.66 -8.33 -4.04
C PRO A 149 5.74 -9.84 -3.81
N ASP A 150 5.77 -10.34 -2.57
CA ASP A 150 5.80 -11.79 -2.33
C ASP A 150 4.57 -12.47 -2.96
N ARG A 151 4.82 -13.52 -3.72
CA ARG A 151 3.77 -14.29 -4.42
C ARG A 151 2.73 -14.90 -3.47
N ALA A 152 3.07 -15.12 -2.19
CA ALA A 152 2.14 -15.65 -1.21
C ALA A 152 0.92 -14.72 -1.02
N MET A 153 1.09 -13.39 -1.12
CA MET A 153 0.00 -12.41 -1.06
C MET A 153 -1.01 -12.64 -2.18
N PHE A 154 -0.52 -12.74 -3.41
CA PHE A 154 -1.35 -12.95 -4.60
C PHE A 154 -1.98 -14.34 -4.63
N ALA A 155 -1.24 -15.38 -4.29
CA ALA A 155 -1.76 -16.75 -4.19
C ALA A 155 -2.88 -16.86 -3.15
N ARG A 156 -2.75 -16.19 -2.00
CA ARG A 156 -3.80 -16.15 -0.97
C ARG A 156 -5.04 -15.43 -1.46
N ALA A 157 -4.89 -14.34 -2.23
CA ALA A 157 -6.00 -13.59 -2.80
C ALA A 157 -6.75 -14.39 -3.89
N LEU A 158 -6.03 -15.05 -4.79
CA LEU A 158 -6.62 -15.95 -5.78
C LEU A 158 -7.44 -17.06 -5.12
N ALA A 159 -6.86 -17.71 -4.10
CA ALA A 159 -7.55 -18.75 -3.34
C ALA A 159 -8.80 -18.21 -2.60
N ALA A 160 -8.78 -16.95 -2.14
CA ALA A 160 -9.92 -16.34 -1.45
C ALA A 160 -11.10 -16.06 -2.38
N LEU A 161 -10.85 -15.85 -3.68
CA LEU A 161 -11.90 -15.68 -4.70
C LEU A 161 -12.23 -16.98 -5.45
N ASP A 162 -11.45 -18.05 -5.26
CA ASP A 162 -11.52 -19.30 -6.03
C ASP A 162 -11.38 -19.05 -7.55
N LEU A 163 -10.40 -18.20 -7.93
CA LEU A 163 -10.13 -17.79 -9.32
C LEU A 163 -8.67 -18.06 -9.71
N GLY A 164 -8.46 -18.28 -11.01
CA GLY A 164 -7.14 -18.40 -11.62
C GLY A 164 -6.49 -17.03 -11.90
N ALA A 165 -5.18 -17.01 -12.07
CA ALA A 165 -4.41 -15.80 -12.33
C ALA A 165 -4.82 -15.07 -13.62
N ASP A 166 -5.28 -15.81 -14.64
CA ASP A 166 -5.77 -15.28 -15.93
C ASP A 166 -7.24 -14.84 -15.88
N GLU A 167 -7.92 -15.05 -14.75
CA GLU A 167 -9.31 -14.67 -14.54
C GLU A 167 -9.46 -13.38 -13.72
N VAL A 168 -8.36 -12.81 -13.22
CA VAL A 168 -8.36 -11.59 -12.40
C VAL A 168 -7.47 -10.51 -13.00
N LEU A 169 -7.72 -9.26 -12.61
CA LEU A 169 -6.78 -8.13 -12.74
C LEU A 169 -6.33 -7.71 -11.34
N HIS A 170 -5.03 -7.49 -11.16
CA HIS A 170 -4.55 -6.78 -9.99
C HIS A 170 -4.44 -5.28 -10.29
N VAL A 171 -4.86 -4.45 -9.35
CA VAL A 171 -4.90 -3.00 -9.52
C VAL A 171 -4.24 -2.34 -8.31
N GLY A 172 -3.24 -1.52 -8.55
CA GLY A 172 -2.52 -0.82 -7.49
C GLY A 172 -1.66 0.33 -8.03
N ASP A 173 -1.13 1.15 -7.13
CA ASP A 173 -0.34 2.33 -7.46
C ASP A 173 1.18 2.09 -7.38
N SER A 174 1.60 1.06 -6.65
CA SER A 174 3.02 0.74 -6.48
C SER A 174 3.58 -0.08 -7.63
N MET A 175 4.57 0.48 -8.33
CA MET A 175 5.25 -0.25 -9.40
C MET A 175 5.89 -1.55 -8.91
N SER A 176 6.59 -1.50 -7.79
CA SER A 176 7.33 -2.65 -7.23
C SER A 176 6.39 -3.68 -6.57
N ALA A 177 5.52 -3.23 -5.70
CA ALA A 177 4.66 -4.10 -4.92
C ALA A 177 3.51 -4.68 -5.76
N ASP A 178 2.83 -3.84 -6.55
CA ASP A 178 1.62 -4.23 -7.28
C ASP A 178 1.94 -4.72 -8.69
N VAL A 179 2.59 -3.88 -9.52
CA VAL A 179 2.78 -4.22 -10.93
C VAL A 179 3.72 -5.41 -11.10
N TYR A 180 4.94 -5.31 -10.56
CA TYR A 180 5.89 -6.41 -10.68
C TYR A 180 5.51 -7.62 -9.83
N GLY A 181 4.88 -7.42 -8.66
CA GLY A 181 4.40 -8.51 -7.82
C GLY A 181 3.30 -9.34 -8.48
N ALA A 182 2.29 -8.70 -9.05
CA ALA A 182 1.23 -9.36 -9.81
C ALA A 182 1.79 -10.07 -11.05
N HIS A 183 2.64 -9.39 -11.83
CA HIS A 183 3.28 -9.97 -13.02
C HIS A 183 4.10 -11.23 -12.66
N ALA A 184 4.90 -11.18 -11.60
CA ALA A 184 5.66 -12.33 -11.12
C ALA A 184 4.75 -13.50 -10.69
N SER A 185 3.49 -13.22 -10.35
CA SER A 185 2.46 -14.20 -9.98
C SER A 185 1.59 -14.64 -11.17
N GLY A 186 1.91 -14.18 -12.39
CA GLY A 186 1.16 -14.49 -13.62
C GLY A 186 -0.16 -13.75 -13.75
N ILE A 187 -0.37 -12.68 -12.97
CA ILE A 187 -1.59 -11.88 -12.95
C ILE A 187 -1.38 -10.61 -13.77
N PRO A 188 -2.27 -10.28 -14.73
CA PRO A 188 -2.24 -8.99 -15.41
C PRO A 188 -2.44 -7.84 -14.42
N ALA A 189 -1.59 -6.80 -14.51
CA ALA A 189 -1.61 -5.65 -13.61
C ALA A 189 -2.09 -4.39 -14.30
N VAL A 190 -2.98 -3.65 -13.66
CA VAL A 190 -3.36 -2.28 -14.01
C VAL A 190 -2.69 -1.32 -13.03
N TRP A 191 -1.94 -0.38 -13.55
CA TRP A 191 -1.25 0.61 -12.73
C TRP A 191 -2.10 1.88 -12.57
N ILE A 192 -2.35 2.27 -11.33
CA ILE A 192 -2.96 3.56 -11.01
C ILE A 192 -1.85 4.61 -10.92
N ASN A 193 -1.70 5.40 -11.97
CA ASN A 193 -0.71 6.47 -12.07
C ASN A 193 -1.32 7.84 -11.75
N HIS A 194 -1.79 8.03 -10.54
CA HIS A 194 -2.37 9.31 -10.13
C HIS A 194 -1.35 10.44 -10.00
N ARG A 195 -0.04 10.12 -9.96
CA ARG A 195 1.05 11.10 -9.86
C ARG A 195 1.61 11.53 -11.22
N GLY A 196 1.11 10.95 -12.33
CA GLY A 196 1.59 11.27 -13.68
C GLY A 196 3.06 10.93 -13.90
N GLN A 197 3.55 9.87 -13.28
CA GLN A 197 4.93 9.40 -13.43
C GLN A 197 5.14 8.80 -14.82
N ALA A 198 6.36 8.91 -15.34
CA ALA A 198 6.69 8.25 -16.60
C ALA A 198 6.67 6.72 -16.42
N LEU A 199 5.93 6.02 -17.29
CA LEU A 199 5.94 4.56 -17.32
C LEU A 199 7.29 4.09 -17.90
N PRO A 200 8.13 3.35 -17.15
CA PRO A 200 9.38 2.84 -17.67
C PRO A 200 9.16 1.89 -18.85
N SER A 201 10.02 1.96 -19.86
CA SER A 201 9.93 1.10 -21.04
C SER A 201 10.05 -0.38 -20.63
N GLY A 202 9.15 -1.21 -21.15
CA GLY A 202 9.14 -2.66 -20.88
C GLY A 202 8.46 -3.05 -19.56
N THR A 203 7.82 -2.11 -18.86
CA THR A 203 7.02 -2.44 -17.67
C THR A 203 5.82 -3.31 -18.06
N PRO A 204 5.58 -4.42 -17.35
CA PRO A 204 4.53 -5.38 -17.69
C PRO A 204 3.15 -4.94 -17.17
N VAL A 205 2.62 -3.82 -17.67
CA VAL A 205 1.27 -3.36 -17.34
C VAL A 205 0.27 -3.77 -18.41
N ALA A 206 -0.91 -4.24 -18.00
CA ALA A 206 -2.02 -4.48 -18.91
C ALA A 206 -2.70 -3.16 -19.33
N ALA A 207 -2.76 -2.20 -18.41
CA ALA A 207 -3.25 -0.84 -18.65
C ALA A 207 -2.70 0.12 -17.59
N GLU A 208 -2.74 1.43 -17.92
CA GLU A 208 -2.47 2.54 -17.01
C GLU A 208 -3.74 3.37 -16.89
N ILE A 209 -4.13 3.71 -15.66
CA ILE A 209 -5.30 4.54 -15.34
C ILE A 209 -4.90 5.60 -14.31
N THR A 210 -5.66 6.67 -14.19
CA THR A 210 -5.41 7.74 -13.21
C THR A 210 -6.22 7.57 -11.92
N ASP A 211 -7.36 6.90 -12.01
CA ASP A 211 -8.25 6.56 -10.89
C ASP A 211 -9.06 5.30 -11.22
N LEU A 212 -9.80 4.77 -10.25
CA LEU A 212 -10.54 3.52 -10.39
C LEU A 212 -11.68 3.56 -11.42
N THR A 213 -12.17 4.74 -11.83
CA THR A 213 -13.22 4.81 -12.86
C THR A 213 -12.73 4.31 -14.21
N GLY A 214 -11.43 4.45 -14.49
CA GLY A 214 -10.80 3.89 -15.69
C GLY A 214 -10.87 2.37 -15.80
N LEU A 215 -11.18 1.64 -14.70
CA LEU A 215 -11.39 0.19 -14.75
C LEU A 215 -12.71 -0.22 -15.35
N ILE A 216 -13.73 0.65 -15.31
CA ILE A 216 -15.10 0.32 -15.72
C ILE A 216 -15.12 -0.19 -17.17
N GLU A 217 -14.38 0.49 -18.05
CA GLU A 217 -14.27 0.10 -19.47
C GLU A 217 -13.41 -1.15 -19.70
N LEU A 218 -12.47 -1.43 -18.79
CA LEU A 218 -11.55 -2.58 -18.93
C LEU A 218 -12.19 -3.90 -18.51
N ILE A 219 -13.25 -3.85 -17.69
CA ILE A 219 -13.93 -5.04 -17.15
C ILE A 219 -15.36 -5.23 -17.67
N ALA A 220 -15.81 -4.35 -18.58
CA ALA A 220 -17.15 -4.35 -19.18
C ALA A 220 -17.42 -5.56 -20.14
#